data_169d970e1d5727192137cc6a7c2bb403
#
_entry.id   169d970e1d5727192137cc6a7c2bb403
#
_cell.length_a   1.000
_cell.length_b   1.000
_cell.length_c   1.000
_cell.angle_alpha   90.00
_cell.angle_beta   90.00
_cell.angle_gamma   90.00
#
_symmetry.space_group_name_H-M   'P 1'
#
loop_
_entity.id
_entity.type
_entity.pdbx_description
1 polymer ?
#
loop_
_entity_poly.entity_id
_entity_poly.type
_entity_poly.pdbx_seq_one_letter_code
_entity_poly.pdbx_strand_id
1 'polypeptide(L)'
;MASSPTQRSLKLLRDEGYTAQVVERWNPHARVRQDLFGVIDIVAIRALDSDTTNIVGVQTTSKSNMSARVNKIKESPEAALWSAAGGLILVHGWAKNKSNRWEVRTLWMRYDAKNLEWVQT
;
A
#
# COMPACT_ATOMS: atom_id res chain seq x y z
N MET A 1 14.66 -15.53 10.68
CA MET A 1 14.88 -14.24 10.00
C MET A 1 13.74 -13.28 10.28
N ALA A 2 14.07 -12.04 10.56
CA ALA A 2 13.04 -11.02 10.70
C ALA A 2 12.42 -10.72 9.34
N SER A 3 11.10 -10.75 9.26
CA SER A 3 10.40 -10.39 8.05
C SER A 3 10.36 -8.85 7.88
N SER A 4 10.40 -8.40 6.63
CA SER A 4 10.24 -6.98 6.32
C SER A 4 8.77 -6.56 6.38
N PRO A 5 8.46 -5.26 6.47
CA PRO A 5 7.08 -4.79 6.36
C PRO A 5 6.39 -5.29 5.08
N THR A 6 7.10 -5.27 3.96
CA THR A 6 6.59 -5.76 2.67
C THR A 6 6.20 -7.24 2.75
N GLN A 7 7.05 -8.07 3.32
CA GLN A 7 6.77 -9.50 3.45
C GLN A 7 5.60 -9.78 4.41
N ARG A 8 5.52 -9.05 5.51
CA ARG A 8 4.38 -9.16 6.44
C ARG A 8 3.07 -8.76 5.77
N SER A 9 3.08 -7.67 5.00
CA SER A 9 1.90 -7.20 4.27
C SER A 9 1.49 -8.20 3.19
N LEU A 10 2.45 -8.76 2.46
CA LEU A 10 2.18 -9.75 1.43
C LEU A 10 1.47 -10.98 2.02
N LYS A 11 1.97 -11.47 3.14
CA LYS A 11 1.35 -12.61 3.82
C LYS A 11 -0.07 -12.27 4.30
N LEU A 12 -0.25 -11.12 4.93
CA LEU A 12 -1.56 -10.68 5.43
C LEU A 12 -2.58 -10.57 4.30
N LEU A 13 -2.21 -9.93 3.19
CA LEU A 13 -3.10 -9.76 2.04
C LEU A 13 -3.52 -11.12 1.47
N ARG A 14 -2.58 -12.05 1.35
CA ARG A 14 -2.87 -13.40 0.88
C ARG A 14 -3.79 -14.16 1.84
N ASP A 15 -3.56 -14.00 3.14
CA ASP A 15 -4.42 -14.60 4.18
C ASP A 15 -5.84 -14.01 4.14
N GLU A 16 -5.98 -12.76 3.69
CA GLU A 16 -7.28 -12.09 3.52
C GLU A 16 -7.96 -12.39 2.18
N GLY A 17 -7.37 -13.26 1.36
CA GLY A 17 -7.97 -13.70 0.12
C GLY A 17 -7.53 -12.95 -1.14
N TYR A 18 -6.57 -12.04 -1.02
CA TYR A 18 -6.03 -11.34 -2.18
C TYR A 18 -5.02 -12.20 -2.94
N THR A 19 -5.02 -12.06 -4.27
CA THR A 19 -3.88 -12.43 -5.08
C THR A 19 -2.97 -11.22 -5.09
N ALA A 20 -1.79 -11.35 -4.49
CA ALA A 20 -0.90 -10.22 -4.25
C ALA A 20 0.52 -10.53 -4.69
N GLN A 21 1.20 -9.51 -5.21
CA GLN A 21 2.56 -9.61 -5.69
C GLN A 21 3.32 -8.34 -5.37
N VAL A 22 4.57 -8.51 -4.97
CA VAL A 22 5.50 -7.40 -4.76
C VAL A 22 5.87 -6.82 -6.13
N VAL A 23 5.74 -5.50 -6.26
CA VAL A 23 6.02 -4.79 -7.52
C VAL A 23 7.14 -3.76 -7.39
N GLU A 24 7.73 -3.61 -6.20
CA GLU A 24 8.95 -2.83 -6.07
C GLU A 24 10.09 -3.60 -6.73
N ARG A 25 11.02 -2.89 -7.34
CA ARG A 25 12.15 -3.53 -8.00
C ARG A 25 13.46 -2.82 -7.66
N TRP A 26 14.54 -3.59 -7.71
CA TRP A 26 15.88 -3.07 -7.53
C TRP A 26 16.34 -2.32 -8.79
N ASN A 27 16.85 -1.10 -8.61
CA ASN A 27 17.49 -0.35 -9.67
C ASN A 27 19.02 -0.45 -9.45
N PRO A 28 19.75 -1.21 -10.27
CA PRO A 28 21.19 -1.40 -10.07
C PRO A 28 22.02 -0.15 -10.36
N HIS A 29 21.52 0.77 -11.18
CA HIS A 29 22.21 2.02 -11.49
C HIS A 29 22.17 3.00 -10.34
N ALA A 30 21.00 3.19 -9.74
CA ALA A 30 20.82 4.06 -8.60
C ALA A 30 21.05 3.36 -7.25
N ARG A 31 21.19 2.04 -7.25
CA ARG A 31 21.35 1.19 -6.06
C ARG A 31 20.27 1.41 -5.02
N VAL A 32 19.03 1.52 -5.49
CA VAL A 32 17.85 1.70 -4.63
C VAL A 32 16.71 0.80 -5.11
N ARG A 33 15.81 0.49 -4.21
CA ARG A 33 14.53 -0.12 -4.57
C ARG A 33 13.57 0.96 -5.03
N GLN A 34 12.85 0.67 -6.09
CA GLN A 34 11.87 1.60 -6.65
C GLN A 34 10.48 0.98 -6.58
N ASP A 35 9.57 1.69 -5.94
CA ASP A 35 8.16 1.32 -5.87
C ASP A 35 7.50 1.58 -7.22
N LEU A 36 6.45 0.83 -7.52
CA LEU A 36 5.65 1.08 -8.73
C LEU A 36 5.05 2.48 -8.63
N PHE A 37 5.29 3.32 -9.63
CA PHE A 37 4.89 4.73 -9.65
C PHE A 37 5.43 5.54 -8.45
N GLY A 38 6.45 5.02 -7.79
CA GLY A 38 7.04 5.66 -6.62
C GLY A 38 6.24 5.53 -5.33
N VAL A 39 5.09 4.85 -5.32
CA VAL A 39 4.20 4.79 -4.15
C VAL A 39 3.62 3.42 -3.86
N ILE A 40 3.77 2.42 -4.73
CA ILE A 40 3.15 1.10 -4.55
C ILE A 40 4.22 0.03 -4.42
N ASP A 41 4.22 -0.68 -3.30
CA ASP A 41 5.12 -1.80 -3.02
C ASP A 41 4.52 -3.14 -3.45
N ILE A 42 3.21 -3.29 -3.30
CA ILE A 42 2.47 -4.52 -3.58
C ILE A 42 1.21 -4.16 -4.37
N VAL A 43 0.90 -4.94 -5.40
CA VAL A 43 -0.40 -4.90 -6.05
C VAL A 43 -1.19 -6.13 -5.60
N ALA A 44 -2.42 -5.91 -5.16
CA ALA A 44 -3.30 -6.96 -4.68
C ALA A 44 -4.64 -6.87 -5.41
N ILE A 45 -5.15 -8.00 -5.85
CA ILE A 45 -6.45 -8.06 -6.52
C ILE A 45 -7.32 -9.12 -5.86
N ARG A 46 -8.60 -8.85 -5.84
CA ARG A 46 -9.57 -9.77 -5.23
C ARG A 46 -10.96 -9.54 -5.84
N ALA A 47 -11.65 -10.65 -6.11
CA ALA A 47 -13.07 -10.60 -6.42
C ALA A 47 -13.83 -10.86 -5.12
N LEU A 48 -14.68 -9.92 -4.69
CA LEU A 48 -15.50 -10.07 -3.48
C LEU A 48 -16.76 -10.90 -3.79
N ASP A 49 -17.31 -10.70 -4.99
CA ASP A 49 -18.41 -11.47 -5.54
C ASP A 49 -18.37 -11.33 -7.06
N SER A 50 -19.41 -11.79 -7.77
CA SER A 50 -19.43 -11.73 -9.24
C SER A 50 -19.42 -10.30 -9.80
N ASP A 51 -19.84 -9.32 -8.99
CA ASP A 51 -19.99 -7.92 -9.43
C ASP A 51 -18.98 -6.96 -8.79
N THR A 52 -18.30 -7.40 -7.72
CA THR A 52 -17.40 -6.54 -6.96
C THR A 52 -15.98 -7.07 -7.00
N THR A 53 -15.09 -6.31 -7.64
CA THR A 53 -13.66 -6.61 -7.71
C THR A 53 -12.87 -5.42 -7.19
N ASN A 54 -11.76 -5.73 -6.53
CA ASN A 54 -10.84 -4.69 -6.04
C ASN A 54 -9.47 -4.86 -6.66
N ILE A 55 -8.87 -3.75 -7.07
CA ILE A 55 -7.45 -3.66 -7.31
C ILE A 55 -6.88 -2.65 -6.31
N VAL A 56 -5.87 -3.06 -5.56
CA VAL A 56 -5.32 -2.30 -4.45
C VAL A 56 -3.82 -2.13 -4.64
N GLY A 57 -3.36 -0.88 -4.56
CA GLY A 57 -1.95 -0.57 -4.44
C GLY A 57 -1.62 -0.38 -2.97
N VAL A 58 -0.67 -1.15 -2.46
CA VAL A 58 -0.31 -1.15 -1.04
C VAL A 58 1.06 -0.55 -0.84
N GLN A 59 1.13 0.46 0.02
CA GLN A 59 2.37 1.03 0.50
C GLN A 59 2.64 0.46 1.89
N THR A 60 3.80 -0.16 2.10
CA THR A 60 4.15 -0.75 3.39
C THR A 60 5.28 0.01 4.06
N THR A 61 5.18 0.18 5.36
CA THR A 61 6.19 0.90 6.14
C THR A 61 6.08 0.52 7.61
N SER A 62 6.93 1.13 8.45
CA SER A 62 6.74 1.10 9.89
C SER A 62 5.63 2.05 10.29
N LYS A 63 4.97 1.77 11.41
CA LYS A 63 3.93 2.65 11.94
C LYS A 63 4.44 4.08 12.17
N SER A 64 5.69 4.22 12.61
CA SER A 64 6.30 5.53 12.84
C SER A 64 6.52 6.34 11.56
N ASN A 65 6.60 5.69 10.40
CA ASN A 65 6.80 6.36 9.10
C ASN A 65 5.50 6.54 8.31
N MET A 66 4.36 6.15 8.84
CA MET A 66 3.10 6.24 8.10
C MET A 66 2.78 7.66 7.63
N SER A 67 2.96 8.66 8.48
CA SER A 67 2.67 10.05 8.11
C SER A 67 3.50 10.52 6.92
N ALA A 68 4.79 10.17 6.89
CA ALA A 68 5.67 10.52 5.78
C ALA A 68 5.21 9.84 4.48
N ARG A 69 4.79 8.57 4.55
CA ARG A 69 4.30 7.84 3.39
C ARG A 69 2.97 8.38 2.88
N VAL A 70 2.07 8.73 3.79
CA VAL A 70 0.79 9.36 3.44
C VAL A 70 1.03 10.69 2.71
N ASN A 71 1.95 11.51 3.20
CA ASN A 71 2.31 12.78 2.54
C ASN A 71 2.90 12.54 1.15
N LYS A 72 3.75 11.54 1.00
CA LYS A 72 4.33 11.15 -0.30
C LYS A 72 3.23 10.77 -1.29
N ILE A 73 2.24 10.01 -0.86
CA ILE A 73 1.09 9.61 -1.68
C ILE A 73 0.29 10.84 -2.10
N LYS A 74 0.01 11.74 -1.16
CA LYS A 74 -0.75 12.97 -1.44
C LYS A 74 -0.07 13.87 -2.47
N GLU A 75 1.25 13.84 -2.54
CA GLU A 75 2.04 14.64 -3.47
C GLU A 75 2.25 13.96 -4.81
N SER A 76 1.82 12.72 -4.98
CA SER A 76 2.07 11.91 -6.17
C SER A 76 0.95 12.06 -7.20
N PRO A 77 1.25 12.61 -8.40
CA PRO A 77 0.26 12.64 -9.48
C PRO A 77 -0.15 11.25 -9.93
N GLU A 78 0.79 10.28 -9.91
CA GLU A 78 0.53 8.90 -10.30
C GLU A 78 -0.41 8.21 -9.31
N ALA A 79 -0.30 8.52 -8.03
CA ALA A 79 -1.23 8.00 -7.03
C ALA A 79 -2.66 8.52 -7.28
N ALA A 80 -2.79 9.79 -7.60
CA ALA A 80 -4.09 10.38 -7.95
C ALA A 80 -4.67 9.74 -9.21
N LEU A 81 -3.86 9.48 -10.23
CA LEU A 81 -4.28 8.77 -11.45
C LEU A 81 -4.71 7.34 -11.15
N TRP A 82 -3.96 6.63 -10.32
CA TRP A 82 -4.30 5.27 -9.89
C TRP A 82 -5.70 5.25 -9.25
N SER A 83 -5.94 6.16 -8.32
CA SER A 83 -7.23 6.29 -7.64
C SER A 83 -8.35 6.68 -8.62
N ALA A 84 -8.11 7.63 -9.51
CA ALA A 84 -9.09 8.07 -10.51
C ALA A 84 -9.42 6.95 -11.50
N ALA A 85 -8.48 6.05 -11.76
CA ALA A 85 -8.69 4.89 -12.64
C ALA A 85 -9.44 3.74 -11.96
N GLY A 86 -9.81 3.89 -10.69
CA GLY A 86 -10.56 2.89 -9.95
C GLY A 86 -9.71 2.03 -9.00
N GLY A 87 -8.42 2.28 -8.91
CA GLY A 87 -7.55 1.57 -7.97
C GLY A 87 -7.72 2.10 -6.55
N LEU A 88 -7.69 1.20 -5.59
CA LEU A 88 -7.65 1.59 -4.18
C LEU A 88 -6.21 1.75 -3.71
N ILE A 89 -6.00 2.57 -2.70
CA ILE A 89 -4.69 2.73 -2.06
C ILE A 89 -4.83 2.39 -0.59
N LEU A 90 -3.92 1.53 -0.12
CA LEU A 90 -3.89 1.08 1.26
C LEU A 90 -2.47 1.28 1.82
N VAL A 91 -2.38 1.91 2.97
CA VAL A 91 -1.12 2.06 3.69
C VAL A 91 -1.11 1.09 4.87
N HIS A 92 -0.05 0.28 4.96
CA HIS A 92 0.19 -0.62 6.09
C HIS A 92 1.37 -0.09 6.92
N GLY A 93 1.11 0.22 8.18
CA GLY A 93 2.14 0.62 9.13
C GLY A 93 2.32 -0.45 10.20
N TRP A 94 3.49 -1.06 10.25
CA TRP A 94 3.79 -2.18 11.14
C TRP A 94 4.55 -1.71 12.38
N ALA A 95 4.16 -2.26 13.54
CA ALA A 95 4.87 -2.06 14.80
C ALA A 95 4.65 -3.28 15.69
N LYS A 96 5.57 -3.49 16.63
CA LYS A 96 5.38 -4.51 17.66
C LYS A 96 4.55 -3.92 18.79
N ASN A 97 3.61 -4.73 19.29
CA ASN A 97 2.83 -4.36 20.46
C ASN A 97 3.58 -4.70 21.77
N LYS A 98 2.93 -4.47 22.90
CA LYS A 98 3.49 -4.74 24.23
C LYS A 98 3.85 -6.22 24.45
N SER A 99 3.19 -7.13 23.71
CA SER A 99 3.46 -8.56 23.77
C SER A 99 4.51 -9.00 22.75
N ASN A 100 5.25 -8.07 22.16
CA ASN A 100 6.30 -8.31 21.16
C ASN A 100 5.78 -9.00 19.90
N ARG A 101 4.52 -8.79 19.55
CA ARG A 101 3.90 -9.30 18.33
C ARG A 101 3.71 -8.18 17.31
N TRP A 102 3.84 -8.53 16.05
CA TRP A 102 3.61 -7.58 14.98
C TRP A 102 2.12 -7.25 14.83
N GLU A 103 1.81 -5.96 14.80
CA GLU A 103 0.48 -5.44 14.52
C GLU A 103 0.56 -4.46 13.35
N VAL A 104 -0.50 -4.41 12.56
CA VAL A 104 -0.59 -3.50 11.43
C VAL A 104 -1.64 -2.43 11.71
N ARG A 105 -1.29 -1.19 11.41
CA ARG A 105 -2.25 -0.10 11.31
C ARG A 105 -2.54 0.11 9.84
N THR A 106 -3.81 0.16 9.46
CA THR A 106 -4.23 0.31 8.07
C THR A 106 -4.87 1.67 7.84
N LEU A 107 -4.63 2.23 6.67
CA LEU A 107 -5.24 3.47 6.25
C LEU A 107 -5.57 3.36 4.77
N TRP A 108 -6.84 3.53 4.42
CA TRP A 108 -7.29 3.61 3.05
C TRP A 108 -7.24 5.05 2.57
N MET A 109 -6.79 5.26 1.34
CA MET A 109 -6.72 6.58 0.73
C MET A 109 -7.39 6.56 -0.63
N ARG A 110 -8.20 7.58 -0.89
CA ARG A 110 -8.89 7.77 -2.16
C ARG A 110 -8.78 9.24 -2.58
N TYR A 111 -8.46 9.46 -3.85
CA TYR A 111 -8.43 10.82 -4.38
C TYR A 111 -9.81 11.20 -4.89
N ASP A 112 -10.34 12.32 -4.38
CA ASP A 112 -11.58 12.90 -4.85
C ASP A 112 -11.26 13.93 -5.94
N ALA A 113 -11.36 13.52 -7.20
CA ALA A 113 -11.02 14.37 -8.34
C ALA A 113 -11.98 15.55 -8.50
N LYS A 114 -13.20 15.45 -7.99
CA LYS A 114 -14.18 16.52 -8.06
C LYS A 114 -13.80 17.68 -7.15
N ASN A 115 -13.36 17.39 -5.93
CA ASN A 115 -12.96 18.37 -4.94
C ASN A 115 -11.45 18.57 -4.86
N LEU A 116 -10.68 17.85 -5.66
CA LEU A 116 -9.20 17.90 -5.72
C LEU A 116 -8.56 17.65 -4.35
N GLU A 117 -9.08 16.68 -3.62
CA GLU A 117 -8.58 16.36 -2.28
C GLU A 117 -8.52 14.86 -2.03
N TRP A 118 -7.66 14.47 -1.09
CA TRP A 118 -7.53 13.09 -0.63
C TRP A 118 -8.48 12.83 0.54
N VAL A 119 -9.17 11.70 0.48
CA VAL A 119 -10.02 11.20 1.55
C VAL A 119 -9.34 10.00 2.20
N GLN A 120 -9.26 10.00 3.53
CA GLN A 120 -8.62 8.96 4.32
C GLN A 120 -9.64 8.28 5.24
N THR A 121 -9.55 6.95 5.31
CA THR A 121 -10.40 6.19 6.24
C THR A 121 -9.57 5.09 6.98
#